data_42138b06a2a747dd815687331e463b4d
#
_entry.id   42138b06a2a747dd815687331e463b4d
#
_cell.length_a   1.000
_cell.length_b   1.000
_cell.length_c   1.000
_cell.angle_alpha   90.00
_cell.angle_beta   90.00
_cell.angle_gamma   90.00
#
_symmetry.space_group_name_H-M   'P 1'
#
loop_
_entity.id
_entity.type
_entity.pdbx_description
1 polymer ?
#
loop_
_entity_poly.entity_id
_entity_poly.type
_entity_poly.pdbx_seq_one_letter_code
_entity_poly.pdbx_strand_id
1 'polypeptide(L)'
;MKTFLSFLCGVGLVLGFSTLRGSTSQPAHHVYELRMYHVNPNKMDALKARFGDHTDAIFRRHNMKSIGYWVPEDAPSSQNLFVYILEHPSRQEAEENWAAFQADPEWKKVKAESEVNGPLTDHIDRYFMDPTGFSALN
;
A
#
# COMPACT_ATOMS: atom_id res chain seq x y z
N MET A 1 -45.11 60.21 -44.39
CA MET A 1 -45.20 59.85 -42.98
C MET A 1 -44.31 58.60 -42.78
N LYS A 2 -43.17 58.76 -42.16
CA LYS A 2 -42.17 57.71 -41.93
C LYS A 2 -42.09 57.46 -40.42
N THR A 3 -42.57 56.33 -39.97
CA THR A 3 -42.49 55.90 -38.58
C THR A 3 -41.18 55.17 -38.37
N PHE A 4 -40.30 55.70 -37.49
CA PHE A 4 -39.09 55.06 -37.05
C PHE A 4 -39.42 54.09 -35.91
N LEU A 5 -39.07 52.82 -36.08
CA LEU A 5 -39.16 51.80 -35.01
C LEU A 5 -37.80 51.62 -34.37
N SER A 6 -37.67 52.06 -33.13
CA SER A 6 -36.42 51.93 -32.36
C SER A 6 -36.34 50.52 -31.77
N PHE A 7 -35.30 49.80 -32.12
CA PHE A 7 -34.94 48.47 -31.55
C PHE A 7 -34.02 48.67 -30.35
N LEU A 8 -34.54 48.43 -29.17
CA LEU A 8 -33.72 48.40 -27.94
C LEU A 8 -33.03 47.05 -27.83
N CYS A 9 -31.71 47.06 -27.97
CA CYS A 9 -30.86 45.89 -27.76
C CYS A 9 -30.56 45.77 -26.26
N GLY A 10 -31.23 44.84 -25.58
CA GLY A 10 -30.96 44.50 -24.19
C GLY A 10 -29.71 43.63 -24.08
N VAL A 11 -28.63 44.18 -23.54
CA VAL A 11 -27.44 43.42 -23.17
C VAL A 11 -27.71 42.72 -21.84
N GLY A 12 -28.01 41.43 -21.90
CA GLY A 12 -28.11 40.59 -20.71
C GLY A 12 -26.71 40.22 -20.19
N LEU A 13 -26.36 40.80 -19.04
CA LEU A 13 -25.12 40.44 -18.30
C LEU A 13 -25.35 39.09 -17.60
N VAL A 14 -24.82 38.01 -18.18
CA VAL A 14 -24.80 36.71 -17.53
C VAL A 14 -23.65 36.68 -16.55
N LEU A 15 -23.95 36.89 -15.27
CA LEU A 15 -22.99 36.66 -14.18
C LEU A 15 -22.83 35.13 -14.01
N GLY A 16 -21.77 34.58 -14.59
CA GLY A 16 -21.34 33.23 -14.37
C GLY A 16 -20.88 33.02 -12.92
N PHE A 17 -21.69 32.41 -12.10
CA PHE A 17 -21.26 31.87 -10.79
C PHE A 17 -20.36 30.66 -11.03
N SER A 18 -19.03 30.88 -11.05
CA SER A 18 -18.06 29.81 -10.94
C SER A 18 -18.09 29.28 -9.50
N THR A 19 -18.82 28.18 -9.28
CA THR A 19 -18.70 27.45 -8.03
C THR A 19 -17.31 26.82 -8.00
N LEU A 20 -16.40 27.42 -7.26
CA LEU A 20 -15.17 26.77 -6.81
C LEU A 20 -15.58 25.57 -5.95
N ARG A 21 -15.61 24.38 -6.56
CA ARG A 21 -15.59 23.14 -5.81
C ARG A 21 -14.23 23.07 -5.11
N GLY A 22 -14.19 23.54 -3.88
CA GLY A 22 -13.09 23.22 -2.99
C GLY A 22 -13.03 21.70 -2.84
N SER A 23 -12.03 21.08 -3.50
CA SER A 23 -11.66 19.71 -3.16
C SER A 23 -11.16 19.77 -1.72
N THR A 24 -12.01 19.43 -0.77
CA THR A 24 -11.56 19.04 0.55
C THR A 24 -10.80 17.75 0.35
N SER A 25 -9.46 17.84 0.27
CA SER A 25 -8.62 16.65 0.38
C SER A 25 -8.89 16.08 1.77
N GLN A 26 -9.69 15.03 1.81
CA GLN A 26 -9.80 14.21 3.00
C GLN A 26 -8.38 13.73 3.32
N PRO A 27 -7.90 13.81 4.58
CA PRO A 27 -6.57 13.31 4.92
C PRO A 27 -6.44 11.89 4.38
N ALA A 28 -5.32 11.60 3.73
CA ALA A 28 -5.07 10.27 3.16
C ALA A 28 -5.19 9.26 4.30
N HIS A 29 -6.19 8.40 4.23
CA HIS A 29 -6.45 7.38 5.24
C HIS A 29 -5.50 6.20 4.94
N HIS A 30 -4.31 6.23 5.55
CA HIS A 30 -3.34 5.16 5.40
C HIS A 30 -3.85 3.87 6.05
N VAL A 31 -3.64 2.77 5.38
CA VAL A 31 -3.97 1.43 5.85
C VAL A 31 -2.68 0.69 6.14
N TYR A 32 -2.60 0.03 7.28
CA TYR A 32 -1.45 -0.78 7.68
C TYR A 32 -1.75 -2.25 7.48
N GLU A 33 -0.82 -2.98 6.90
CA GLU A 33 -0.93 -4.41 6.68
C GLU A 33 0.08 -5.16 7.55
N LEU A 34 -0.42 -5.82 8.59
CA LEU A 34 0.37 -6.75 9.40
C LEU A 34 0.46 -8.09 8.68
N ARG A 35 1.68 -8.61 8.56
CA ARG A 35 1.94 -9.94 8.04
C ARG A 35 2.77 -10.74 9.04
N MET A 36 2.28 -11.94 9.34
CA MET A 36 2.92 -12.88 10.24
C MET A 36 3.24 -14.16 9.47
N TYR A 37 4.51 -14.39 9.22
CA TYR A 37 5.01 -15.54 8.49
C TYR A 37 5.36 -16.66 9.47
N HIS A 38 4.65 -17.78 9.38
CA HIS A 38 4.97 -19.00 10.11
C HIS A 38 6.07 -19.74 9.35
N VAL A 39 7.28 -19.66 9.87
CA VAL A 39 8.50 -20.09 9.19
C VAL A 39 8.74 -21.57 9.41
N ASN A 40 9.04 -22.29 8.36
CA ASN A 40 9.39 -23.70 8.41
C ASN A 40 10.69 -23.95 9.20
N PRO A 41 10.87 -25.14 9.82
CA PRO A 41 12.07 -25.46 10.59
C PRO A 41 13.36 -25.19 9.82
N ASN A 42 14.30 -24.47 10.46
CA ASN A 42 15.61 -24.10 9.92
C ASN A 42 15.58 -23.18 8.68
N LYS A 43 14.45 -22.46 8.44
CA LYS A 43 14.30 -21.54 7.29
C LYS A 43 14.38 -20.07 7.67
N MET A 44 14.47 -19.71 8.96
CA MET A 44 14.44 -18.32 9.41
C MET A 44 15.57 -17.48 8.79
N ASP A 45 16.80 -17.97 8.77
CA ASP A 45 17.92 -17.21 8.23
C ASP A 45 17.80 -17.01 6.71
N ALA A 46 17.32 -18.02 5.98
CA ALA A 46 17.04 -17.90 4.56
C ALA A 46 15.92 -16.91 4.26
N LEU A 47 14.87 -16.87 5.11
CA LEU A 47 13.79 -15.90 5.00
C LEU A 47 14.29 -14.49 5.26
N LYS A 48 15.07 -14.26 6.32
CA LYS A 48 15.66 -12.96 6.64
C LYS A 48 16.56 -12.46 5.50
N ALA A 49 17.42 -13.34 4.95
CA ALA A 49 18.29 -13.01 3.81
C ALA A 49 17.44 -12.61 2.58
N ARG A 50 16.39 -13.37 2.24
CA ARG A 50 15.49 -13.02 1.13
C ARG A 50 14.87 -11.64 1.31
N PHE A 51 14.43 -11.30 2.53
CA PHE A 51 13.84 -9.99 2.80
C PHE A 51 14.88 -8.86 2.76
N GLY A 52 16.00 -9.04 3.44
CA GLY A 52 17.04 -8.02 3.54
C GLY A 52 17.76 -7.73 2.23
N ASP A 53 18.04 -8.77 1.46
CA ASP A 53 18.82 -8.64 0.23
C ASP A 53 17.96 -8.27 -0.99
N HIS A 54 16.66 -8.61 -0.98
CA HIS A 54 15.82 -8.50 -2.17
C HIS A 54 14.43 -7.92 -1.90
N THR A 55 13.62 -8.58 -1.04
CA THR A 55 12.17 -8.35 -0.98
C THR A 55 11.83 -6.91 -0.62
N ASP A 56 12.52 -6.31 0.35
CA ASP A 56 12.26 -4.93 0.77
C ASP A 56 12.53 -3.91 -0.35
N ALA A 57 13.57 -4.12 -1.16
CA ALA A 57 13.84 -3.29 -2.32
C ALA A 57 12.75 -3.43 -3.40
N ILE A 58 12.24 -4.66 -3.61
CA ILE A 58 11.15 -4.91 -4.54
C ILE A 58 9.84 -4.29 -4.02
N PHE A 59 9.55 -4.37 -2.73
CA PHE A 59 8.40 -3.69 -2.11
C PHE A 59 8.40 -2.19 -2.40
N ARG A 60 9.53 -1.51 -2.16
CA ARG A 60 9.68 -0.07 -2.43
C ARG A 60 9.42 0.28 -3.89
N ARG A 61 9.86 -0.56 -4.82
CA ARG A 61 9.64 -0.38 -6.27
C ARG A 61 8.16 -0.48 -6.66
N HIS A 62 7.38 -1.21 -5.88
CA HIS A 62 5.93 -1.38 -6.05
C HIS A 62 5.11 -0.53 -5.06
N ASN A 63 5.64 0.59 -4.57
CA ASN A 63 4.96 1.53 -3.67
C ASN A 63 4.44 0.88 -2.37
N MET A 64 5.10 -0.18 -1.91
CA MET A 64 4.78 -0.86 -0.66
C MET A 64 5.81 -0.43 0.39
N LYS A 65 5.40 0.48 1.28
CA LYS A 65 6.31 1.05 2.29
C LYS A 65 6.38 0.16 3.52
N SER A 66 7.55 -0.40 3.80
CA SER A 66 7.78 -1.15 5.05
C SER A 66 7.94 -0.21 6.23
N ILE A 67 7.20 -0.49 7.33
CA ILE A 67 7.35 0.17 8.62
C ILE A 67 8.47 -0.49 9.42
N GLY A 68 8.56 -1.80 9.36
CA GLY A 68 9.63 -2.56 10.02
C GLY A 68 9.41 -4.06 9.92
N TYR A 69 10.45 -4.79 10.38
CA TYR A 69 10.51 -6.25 10.39
C TYR A 69 10.95 -6.71 11.76
N TRP A 70 10.32 -7.76 12.29
CA TRP A 70 10.60 -8.27 13.62
C TRP A 70 10.65 -9.80 13.65
N VAL A 71 11.47 -10.31 14.54
CA VAL A 71 11.46 -11.69 15.00
C VAL A 71 11.30 -11.62 16.52
N PRO A 72 10.40 -12.38 17.14
CA PRO A 72 10.28 -12.44 18.60
C PRO A 72 11.60 -12.84 19.27
N GLU A 73 11.86 -12.36 20.48
CA GLU A 73 13.06 -12.69 21.23
C GLU A 73 12.99 -14.10 21.85
N ASP A 74 11.80 -14.50 22.29
CA ASP A 74 11.60 -15.73 23.04
C ASP A 74 11.26 -16.94 22.17
N ALA A 75 11.83 -18.09 22.52
CA ALA A 75 11.47 -19.37 21.93
C ALA A 75 10.06 -19.81 22.38
N PRO A 76 9.31 -20.55 21.56
CA PRO A 76 9.70 -21.04 20.21
C PRO A 76 9.54 -19.97 19.11
N SER A 77 8.88 -18.85 19.37
CA SER A 77 8.51 -17.85 18.35
C SER A 77 9.72 -17.21 17.67
N SER A 78 10.85 -17.08 18.36
CA SER A 78 12.11 -16.60 17.77
C SER A 78 12.65 -17.47 16.63
N GLN A 79 12.20 -18.72 16.55
CA GLN A 79 12.65 -19.70 15.54
C GLN A 79 11.67 -19.87 14.38
N ASN A 80 10.40 -19.50 14.58
CA ASN A 80 9.33 -19.84 13.64
C ASN A 80 8.37 -18.72 13.30
N LEU A 81 8.58 -17.49 13.80
CA LEU A 81 7.71 -16.36 13.50
C LEU A 81 8.51 -15.16 13.00
N PHE A 82 8.19 -14.70 11.79
CA PHE A 82 8.72 -13.46 11.20
C PHE A 82 7.56 -12.52 10.93
N VAL A 83 7.65 -11.29 11.45
CA VAL A 83 6.56 -10.31 11.43
C VAL A 83 7.01 -9.04 10.72
N TYR A 84 6.13 -8.45 9.91
CA TYR A 84 6.36 -7.11 9.37
C TYR A 84 5.06 -6.35 9.15
N ILE A 85 5.19 -5.05 9.02
CA ILE A 85 4.08 -4.14 8.73
C ILE A 85 4.42 -3.33 7.48
N LEU A 86 3.47 -3.28 6.55
CA LEU A 86 3.47 -2.38 5.41
C LEU A 86 2.46 -1.25 5.62
N GLU A 87 2.78 -0.07 5.10
CA GLU A 87 1.88 1.06 5.00
C GLU A 87 1.44 1.21 3.54
N HIS A 88 0.15 1.41 3.34
CA HIS A 88 -0.46 1.63 2.02
C HIS A 88 -1.32 2.89 2.05
N PRO A 89 -1.40 3.66 0.94
CA PRO A 89 -2.29 4.81 0.85
C PRO A 89 -3.78 4.44 0.98
N SER A 90 -4.15 3.22 0.55
CA SER A 90 -5.49 2.67 0.65
C SER A 90 -5.48 1.14 0.56
N ARG A 91 -6.60 0.52 0.94
CA ARG A 91 -6.80 -0.92 0.74
C ARG A 91 -6.78 -1.32 -0.74
N GLN A 92 -7.35 -0.51 -1.62
CA GLN A 92 -7.36 -0.78 -3.05
C GLN A 92 -5.94 -0.75 -3.62
N GLU A 93 -5.16 0.28 -3.31
CA GLU A 93 -3.77 0.37 -3.75
C GLU A 93 -2.91 -0.78 -3.20
N ALA A 94 -3.16 -1.23 -1.97
CA ALA A 94 -2.50 -2.41 -1.44
C ALA A 94 -2.72 -3.65 -2.33
N GLU A 95 -3.96 -3.92 -2.74
CA GLU A 95 -4.27 -5.07 -3.60
C GLU A 95 -3.60 -4.94 -4.98
N GLU A 96 -3.62 -3.74 -5.57
CA GLU A 96 -2.98 -3.43 -6.85
C GLU A 96 -1.46 -3.61 -6.78
N ASN A 97 -0.82 -3.07 -5.75
CA ASN A 97 0.62 -3.16 -5.52
C ASN A 97 1.07 -4.61 -5.26
N TRP A 98 0.28 -5.38 -4.50
CA TRP A 98 0.53 -6.81 -4.31
C TRP A 98 0.45 -7.59 -5.62
N ALA A 99 -0.53 -7.31 -6.47
CA ALA A 99 -0.64 -7.94 -7.78
C ALA A 99 0.60 -7.64 -8.66
N ALA A 100 1.04 -6.38 -8.68
CA ALA A 100 2.23 -5.95 -9.41
C ALA A 100 3.51 -6.61 -8.86
N PHE A 101 3.68 -6.64 -7.53
CA PHE A 101 4.79 -7.33 -6.88
C PHE A 101 4.84 -8.82 -7.23
N GLN A 102 3.72 -9.53 -7.17
CA GLN A 102 3.66 -10.95 -7.50
C GLN A 102 3.95 -11.24 -8.99
N ALA A 103 3.65 -10.28 -9.86
CA ALA A 103 3.94 -10.37 -11.30
C ALA A 103 5.42 -10.05 -11.63
N ASP A 104 6.14 -9.39 -10.72
CA ASP A 104 7.53 -8.95 -10.93
C ASP A 104 8.46 -10.12 -11.24
N PRO A 105 9.22 -10.08 -12.36
CA PRO A 105 10.13 -11.15 -12.74
C PRO A 105 11.26 -11.39 -11.74
N GLU A 106 11.77 -10.32 -11.11
CA GLU A 106 12.82 -10.42 -10.10
C GLU A 106 12.29 -11.12 -8.83
N TRP A 107 11.08 -10.75 -8.38
CA TRP A 107 10.45 -11.46 -7.28
C TRP A 107 10.28 -12.96 -7.57
N LYS A 108 9.77 -13.30 -8.75
CA LYS A 108 9.60 -14.71 -9.13
C LYS A 108 10.92 -15.49 -9.10
N LYS A 109 12.00 -14.88 -9.61
CA LYS A 109 13.34 -15.44 -9.56
C LYS A 109 13.83 -15.63 -8.13
N VAL A 110 13.81 -14.58 -7.33
CA VAL A 110 14.26 -14.57 -5.93
C VAL A 110 13.48 -15.61 -5.10
N LYS A 111 12.17 -15.68 -5.29
CA LYS A 111 11.34 -16.69 -4.62
C LYS A 111 11.77 -18.11 -5.00
N ALA A 112 11.91 -18.39 -6.29
CA ALA A 112 12.30 -19.71 -6.77
C ALA A 112 13.69 -20.13 -6.25
N GLU A 113 14.67 -19.23 -6.28
CA GLU A 113 16.03 -19.47 -5.80
C GLU A 113 16.08 -19.72 -4.28
N SER A 114 15.33 -18.95 -3.50
CA SER A 114 15.29 -19.10 -2.05
C SER A 114 14.54 -20.35 -1.58
N GLU A 115 13.65 -20.88 -2.41
CA GLU A 115 12.82 -22.06 -2.10
C GLU A 115 13.28 -23.35 -2.81
N VAL A 116 14.48 -23.37 -3.40
CA VAL A 116 15.03 -24.55 -4.07
C VAL A 116 15.07 -25.80 -3.16
N ASN A 117 15.24 -25.61 -1.86
CA ASN A 117 15.22 -26.66 -0.84
C ASN A 117 13.89 -26.72 -0.05
N GLY A 118 12.78 -26.36 -0.70
CA GLY A 118 11.44 -26.33 -0.13
C GLY A 118 10.99 -24.94 0.36
N PRO A 119 9.71 -24.80 0.65
CA PRO A 119 9.11 -23.53 1.04
C PRO A 119 9.72 -22.98 2.34
N LEU A 120 9.90 -21.66 2.39
CA LEU A 120 10.41 -20.99 3.59
C LEU A 120 9.35 -20.86 4.68
N THR A 121 8.07 -20.80 4.31
CA THR A 121 6.95 -20.60 5.23
C THR A 121 5.90 -21.68 5.06
N ASP A 122 5.26 -22.05 6.17
CA ASP A 122 4.09 -22.94 6.19
C ASP A 122 2.85 -22.16 5.75
N HIS A 123 2.53 -21.08 6.46
CA HIS A 123 1.42 -20.19 6.14
C HIS A 123 1.72 -18.75 6.55
N ILE A 124 0.84 -17.83 6.13
CA ILE A 124 0.96 -16.39 6.38
C ILE A 124 -0.38 -15.88 6.87
N ASP A 125 -0.41 -15.32 8.08
CA ASP A 125 -1.54 -14.52 8.54
C ASP A 125 -1.40 -13.09 8.03
N ARG A 126 -2.53 -12.49 7.64
CA ARG A 126 -2.60 -11.13 7.12
C ARG A 126 -3.76 -10.37 7.72
N TYR A 127 -3.48 -9.19 8.24
CA TYR A 127 -4.48 -8.28 8.78
C TYR A 127 -4.30 -6.88 8.21
N PHE A 128 -5.37 -6.33 7.66
CA PHE A 128 -5.41 -4.89 7.36
C PHE A 128 -5.97 -4.15 8.57
N MET A 129 -5.30 -3.06 8.93
CA MET A 129 -5.55 -2.34 10.17
C MET A 129 -5.68 -0.85 9.88
N ASP A 130 -6.66 -0.23 10.51
CA ASP A 130 -6.78 1.22 10.56
C ASP A 130 -6.15 1.73 11.87
N PRO A 131 -5.33 2.79 11.84
CA PRO A 131 -4.79 3.35 13.06
C PRO A 131 -5.93 3.92 13.92
N THR A 132 -5.81 3.75 15.23
CA THR A 132 -6.72 4.40 16.17
C THR A 132 -6.39 5.89 16.31
N GLY A 133 -7.36 6.72 16.75
CA GLY A 133 -7.16 8.17 16.89
C GLY A 133 -6.06 8.58 17.90
N PHE A 134 -5.53 7.64 18.69
CA PHE A 134 -4.39 7.86 19.60
C PHE A 134 -3.10 7.15 19.13
N SER A 135 -3.10 6.58 17.93
CA SER A 135 -1.91 5.96 17.34
C SER A 135 -0.89 7.02 16.94
N ALA A 136 0.41 6.73 17.13
CA ALA A 136 1.50 7.55 16.62
C ALA A 136 1.67 7.45 15.08
N LEU A 137 0.96 6.52 14.44
CA LEU A 137 0.99 6.27 13.00
C LEU A 137 -0.28 6.82 12.29
N ASN A 138 -0.80 7.96 12.74
CA ASN A 138 -1.96 8.64 12.13
C ASN A 138 -1.54 9.42 10.89
#